data_4da35b5192c8998ec3453295808f4372
#
_entry.id   4da35b5192c8998ec3453295808f4372
#
_cell.length_a   1.000
_cell.length_b   1.000
_cell.length_c   1.000
_cell.angle_alpha   90.00
_cell.angle_beta   90.00
_cell.angle_gamma   90.00
#
_symmetry.space_group_name_H-M   'P 1'
#
loop_
_entity.id
_entity.type
_entity.pdbx_description
1 polymer ?
#
loop_
_entity_poly.entity_id
_entity_poly.type
_entity_poly.pdbx_seq_one_letter_code
_entity_poly.pdbx_strand_id
1 'polypeptide(L)'
;MKKFLLIGLIFISFSSSAEWISVNTDNDKDNYFYDPLSIGIYGSSRKVWLLINLAKPVSSAEGQALSLNVYYKFDCENSRYADITTFFFNEKGGMGKVLQRISDADEKWKDIAQQEALEKTRQAVCKR
;
A
#
# COMPACT_ATOMS: atom_id res chain seq x y z
N MET A 1 38.93 43.48 -11.91
CA MET A 1 38.45 42.12 -12.31
C MET A 1 37.48 41.61 -11.28
N LYS A 2 36.23 41.55 -11.63
CA LYS A 2 35.20 41.00 -10.77
C LYS A 2 35.12 39.51 -10.99
N LYS A 3 35.52 38.71 -9.98
CA LYS A 3 35.28 37.26 -10.00
C LYS A 3 33.85 37.01 -9.61
N PHE A 4 33.04 36.55 -10.55
CA PHE A 4 31.71 36.05 -10.24
C PHE A 4 31.83 34.64 -9.70
N LEU A 5 31.60 34.48 -8.40
CA LEU A 5 31.37 33.15 -7.80
C LEU A 5 29.94 32.75 -8.15
N LEU A 6 29.80 31.88 -9.14
CA LEU A 6 28.56 31.19 -9.38
C LEU A 6 28.42 30.12 -8.27
N ILE A 7 27.67 30.47 -7.23
CA ILE A 7 27.23 29.49 -6.27
C ILE A 7 26.12 28.72 -6.96
N GLY A 8 26.46 27.54 -7.52
CA GLY A 8 25.46 26.63 -8.03
C GLY A 8 24.58 26.15 -6.88
N LEU A 9 23.35 26.62 -6.81
CA LEU A 9 22.36 26.03 -5.93
C LEU A 9 22.09 24.61 -6.44
N ILE A 10 22.67 23.63 -5.77
CA ILE A 10 22.32 22.24 -6.01
C ILE A 10 20.98 22.00 -5.32
N PHE A 11 19.91 22.01 -6.10
CA PHE A 11 18.63 21.52 -5.62
C PHE A 11 18.69 20.00 -5.55
N ILE A 12 18.93 19.48 -4.34
CA ILE A 12 18.74 18.06 -4.10
C ILE A 12 17.23 17.88 -3.97
N SER A 13 16.60 17.51 -5.07
CA SER A 13 15.22 17.08 -5.01
C SER A 13 15.16 15.70 -4.36
N PHE A 14 14.79 15.66 -3.09
CA PHE A 14 14.39 14.42 -2.46
C PHE A 14 13.05 14.02 -3.06
N SER A 15 13.08 13.14 -4.07
CA SER A 15 11.88 12.45 -4.47
C SER A 15 11.56 11.45 -3.37
N SER A 16 10.58 11.78 -2.50
CA SER A 16 10.02 10.81 -1.57
C SER A 16 9.14 9.86 -2.35
N SER A 17 9.74 8.90 -3.06
CA SER A 17 9.01 7.75 -3.58
C SER A 17 8.82 6.79 -2.42
N ALA A 18 7.55 6.39 -2.17
CA ALA A 18 7.26 5.31 -1.23
C ALA A 18 8.08 4.09 -1.64
N GLU A 19 8.87 3.57 -0.72
CA GLU A 19 9.63 2.34 -0.93
C GLU A 19 8.71 1.16 -0.62
N TRP A 20 8.16 0.56 -1.67
CA TRP A 20 7.28 -0.59 -1.53
C TRP A 20 8.10 -1.86 -1.34
N ILE A 21 7.82 -2.60 -0.25
CA ILE A 21 8.43 -3.90 0.02
C ILE A 21 7.51 -5.00 -0.50
N SER A 22 8.03 -5.84 -1.39
CA SER A 22 7.27 -6.94 -1.98
C SER A 22 7.00 -8.03 -0.95
N VAL A 23 5.76 -8.50 -0.91
CA VAL A 23 5.33 -9.63 -0.07
C VAL A 23 5.35 -10.93 -0.86
N ASN A 24 4.94 -10.88 -2.13
CA ASN A 24 4.89 -12.04 -3.03
C ASN A 24 5.15 -11.60 -4.47
N THR A 25 5.67 -12.53 -5.29
CA THR A 25 6.06 -12.25 -6.68
C THR A 25 5.44 -13.24 -7.68
N ASP A 26 4.25 -13.77 -7.39
CA ASP A 26 3.58 -14.73 -8.26
C ASP A 26 2.94 -14.04 -9.46
N ASN A 27 3.30 -14.43 -10.69
CA ASN A 27 2.81 -13.77 -11.91
C ASN A 27 1.33 -14.01 -12.20
N ASP A 28 0.75 -15.07 -11.66
CA ASP A 28 -0.64 -15.47 -11.87
C ASP A 28 -1.57 -15.08 -10.71
N LYS A 29 -1.04 -14.39 -9.71
CA LYS A 29 -1.76 -13.95 -8.53
C LYS A 29 -1.64 -12.44 -8.35
N ASP A 30 -2.48 -11.87 -7.50
CA ASP A 30 -2.33 -10.49 -7.06
C ASP A 30 -1.02 -10.33 -6.27
N ASN A 31 -0.24 -9.32 -6.61
CA ASN A 31 1.04 -9.06 -5.95
C ASN A 31 0.87 -7.94 -4.92
N TYR A 32 1.24 -8.24 -3.69
CA TYR A 32 1.11 -7.36 -2.53
C TYR A 32 2.45 -6.72 -2.18
N PHE A 33 2.39 -5.43 -1.90
CA PHE A 33 3.54 -4.64 -1.42
C PHE A 33 3.08 -3.82 -0.24
N TYR A 34 3.93 -3.60 0.76
CA TYR A 34 3.61 -2.69 1.84
C TYR A 34 4.62 -1.55 1.92
N ASP A 35 4.15 -0.40 2.43
CA ASP A 35 5.00 0.77 2.69
C ASP A 35 5.47 0.74 4.14
N PRO A 36 6.75 0.43 4.42
CA PRO A 36 7.25 0.34 5.79
C PRO A 36 7.19 1.66 6.54
N LEU A 37 7.25 2.79 5.84
CA LEU A 37 7.18 4.11 6.46
C LEU A 37 5.78 4.47 6.91
N SER A 38 4.76 3.78 6.39
CA SER A 38 3.36 4.03 6.75
C SER A 38 2.89 3.23 7.96
N ILE A 39 3.72 2.34 8.50
CA ILE A 39 3.32 1.48 9.62
C ILE A 39 3.08 2.31 10.87
N GLY A 40 1.83 2.32 11.34
CA GLY A 40 1.44 2.91 12.60
C GLY A 40 1.17 1.84 13.65
N ILE A 41 1.60 2.10 14.88
CA ILE A 41 1.42 1.17 16.00
C ILE A 41 0.26 1.64 16.86
N TYR A 42 -0.75 0.78 17.01
CA TYR A 42 -1.96 1.06 17.79
C TYR A 42 -2.21 -0.10 18.75
N GLY A 43 -1.50 -0.12 19.88
CA GLY A 43 -1.54 -1.24 20.83
C GLY A 43 -1.07 -2.53 20.16
N SER A 44 -1.90 -3.58 20.19
CA SER A 44 -1.64 -4.85 19.53
C SER A 44 -1.97 -4.86 18.04
N SER A 45 -2.33 -3.71 17.48
CA SER A 45 -2.68 -3.58 16.06
C SER A 45 -1.63 -2.77 15.32
N ARG A 46 -1.60 -2.94 13.98
CA ARG A 46 -0.78 -2.13 13.06
C ARG A 46 -1.65 -1.64 11.93
N LYS A 47 -1.49 -0.37 11.55
CA LYS A 47 -2.09 0.17 10.32
C LYS A 47 -0.99 0.41 9.31
N VAL A 48 -1.23 0.06 8.06
CA VAL A 48 -0.22 0.14 7.01
C VAL A 48 -0.88 0.26 5.64
N TRP A 49 -0.26 1.04 4.74
CA TRP A 49 -0.68 1.10 3.35
C TRP A 49 -0.10 -0.05 2.56
N LEU A 50 -0.95 -0.72 1.80
CA LEU A 50 -0.57 -1.75 0.85
C LEU A 50 -0.87 -1.30 -0.58
N LEU A 51 0.00 -1.71 -1.49
CA LEU A 51 -0.22 -1.66 -2.93
C LEU A 51 -0.48 -3.08 -3.41
N ILE A 52 -1.55 -3.26 -4.17
CA ILE A 52 -1.90 -4.55 -4.76
C ILE A 52 -1.95 -4.41 -6.27
N ASN A 53 -1.01 -5.04 -6.97
CA ASN A 53 -1.09 -5.17 -8.42
C ASN A 53 -1.95 -6.38 -8.74
N LEU A 54 -3.07 -6.14 -9.43
CA LEU A 54 -4.07 -7.18 -9.70
C LEU A 54 -3.61 -8.06 -10.85
N ALA A 55 -3.76 -9.38 -10.70
CA ALA A 55 -3.49 -10.34 -11.78
C ALA A 55 -4.51 -10.19 -12.91
N LYS A 56 -5.76 -9.87 -12.55
CA LYS A 56 -6.86 -9.64 -13.48
C LYS A 56 -7.55 -8.32 -13.15
N PRO A 57 -7.97 -7.55 -14.16
CA PRO A 57 -8.70 -6.31 -13.91
C PRO A 57 -9.96 -6.55 -13.07
N VAL A 58 -10.25 -5.61 -12.19
CA VAL A 58 -11.44 -5.62 -11.34
C VAL A 58 -12.33 -4.46 -11.75
N SER A 59 -13.62 -4.72 -11.92
CA SER A 59 -14.60 -3.66 -12.24
C SER A 59 -14.78 -2.72 -11.06
N SER A 60 -14.72 -1.42 -11.35
CA SER A 60 -15.01 -0.36 -10.39
C SER A 60 -16.09 0.57 -10.93
N ALA A 61 -16.49 1.57 -10.14
CA ALA A 61 -17.54 2.52 -10.54
C ALA A 61 -17.23 3.25 -11.85
N GLU A 62 -15.97 3.55 -12.15
CA GLU A 62 -15.55 4.33 -13.32
C GLU A 62 -14.65 3.58 -14.30
N GLY A 63 -14.61 2.26 -14.23
CA GLY A 63 -13.84 1.45 -15.18
C GLY A 63 -13.10 0.28 -14.54
N GLN A 64 -12.17 -0.30 -15.31
CA GLN A 64 -11.40 -1.47 -14.89
C GLN A 64 -10.17 -1.06 -14.10
N ALA A 65 -10.07 -1.52 -12.86
CA ALA A 65 -8.91 -1.28 -12.02
C ALA A 65 -7.81 -2.32 -12.26
N LEU A 66 -6.57 -1.87 -12.34
CA LEU A 66 -5.38 -2.72 -12.47
C LEU A 66 -4.55 -2.78 -11.19
N SER A 67 -4.74 -1.82 -10.28
CA SER A 67 -4.10 -1.84 -8.97
C SER A 67 -4.98 -1.18 -7.91
N LEU A 68 -4.69 -1.50 -6.65
CA LEU A 68 -5.37 -0.96 -5.48
C LEU A 68 -4.34 -0.41 -4.51
N ASN A 69 -4.66 0.72 -3.86
CA ASN A 69 -4.00 1.11 -2.62
C ASN A 69 -5.01 0.89 -1.49
N VAL A 70 -4.62 0.11 -0.51
CA VAL A 70 -5.51 -0.25 0.60
C VAL A 70 -4.85 0.10 1.93
N TYR A 71 -5.57 0.83 2.77
CA TYR A 71 -5.15 1.06 4.14
C TYR A 71 -5.70 -0.06 5.00
N TYR A 72 -4.82 -0.94 5.46
CA TYR A 72 -5.16 -2.10 6.28
C TYR A 72 -4.84 -1.88 7.74
N LYS A 73 -5.65 -2.51 8.58
CA LYS A 73 -5.36 -2.69 9.99
C LYS A 73 -5.18 -4.19 10.24
N PHE A 74 -4.07 -4.56 10.87
CA PHE A 74 -3.78 -5.95 11.22
C PHE A 74 -3.77 -6.13 12.74
N ASP A 75 -4.36 -7.24 13.20
CA ASP A 75 -4.30 -7.67 14.58
C ASP A 75 -3.05 -8.56 14.74
N CYS A 76 -2.12 -8.14 15.62
CA CYS A 76 -0.87 -8.89 15.82
C CYS A 76 -1.02 -10.09 16.76
N GLU A 77 -2.12 -10.17 17.49
CA GLU A 77 -2.40 -11.29 18.40
C GLU A 77 -3.22 -12.39 17.73
N ASN A 78 -4.08 -12.02 16.78
CA ASN A 78 -4.95 -12.94 16.06
C ASN A 78 -4.82 -12.73 14.57
N SER A 79 -5.08 -13.76 13.76
CA SER A 79 -5.01 -13.70 12.30
C SER A 79 -6.23 -12.98 11.73
N ARG A 80 -6.32 -11.67 11.96
CA ARG A 80 -7.42 -10.82 11.52
C ARG A 80 -6.93 -9.55 10.87
N TYR A 81 -7.74 -9.00 10.00
CA TYR A 81 -7.49 -7.73 9.33
C TYR A 81 -8.77 -6.92 9.18
N ALA A 82 -8.62 -5.64 8.94
CA ALA A 82 -9.69 -4.76 8.48
C ALA A 82 -9.16 -3.91 7.34
N ASP A 83 -9.93 -3.78 6.27
CA ASP A 83 -9.63 -2.85 5.19
C ASP A 83 -10.38 -1.55 5.46
N ILE A 84 -9.62 -0.49 5.72
CA ILE A 84 -10.18 0.81 6.15
C ILE A 84 -10.56 1.65 4.94
N THR A 85 -9.63 1.81 4.00
CA THR A 85 -9.83 2.62 2.79
C THR A 85 -9.17 1.92 1.60
N THR A 86 -9.89 1.89 0.48
CA THR A 86 -9.38 1.32 -0.77
C THR A 86 -9.52 2.34 -1.88
N PHE A 87 -8.40 2.59 -2.59
CA PHE A 87 -8.38 3.36 -3.83
C PHE A 87 -8.17 2.41 -5.00
N PHE A 88 -8.98 2.57 -6.04
CA PHE A 88 -8.91 1.78 -7.28
C PHE A 88 -8.23 2.63 -8.35
N PHE A 89 -7.20 2.10 -9.00
CA PHE A 89 -6.43 2.80 -10.04
C PHE A 89 -6.53 2.08 -11.38
N ASN A 90 -6.57 2.85 -12.47
CA ASN A 90 -6.66 2.27 -13.83
C ASN A 90 -5.34 1.77 -14.40
N GLU A 91 -4.23 1.98 -13.69
CA GLU A 91 -2.91 1.47 -14.05
C GLU A 91 -2.31 0.67 -12.90
N LYS A 92 -1.28 -0.12 -13.19
CA LYS A 92 -0.54 -0.85 -12.16
C LYS A 92 0.30 0.11 -11.31
N GLY A 93 0.70 -0.33 -10.13
CA GLY A 93 1.59 0.42 -9.25
C GLY A 93 0.95 1.59 -8.52
N GLY A 94 -0.37 1.62 -8.42
CA GLY A 94 -1.08 2.76 -7.81
C GLY A 94 -0.95 4.03 -8.63
N MET A 95 -0.86 3.88 -9.95
CA MET A 95 -0.66 4.97 -10.91
C MET A 95 -1.93 5.24 -11.70
N GLY A 96 -1.91 6.36 -12.42
CA GLY A 96 -3.02 6.73 -13.29
C GLY A 96 -4.17 7.36 -12.54
N LYS A 97 -5.38 7.17 -13.05
CA LYS A 97 -6.59 7.80 -12.53
C LYS A 97 -7.19 6.97 -11.39
N VAL A 98 -7.63 7.66 -10.33
CA VAL A 98 -8.45 7.05 -9.28
C VAL A 98 -9.85 6.83 -9.83
N LEU A 99 -10.26 5.56 -9.90
CA LEU A 99 -11.57 5.16 -10.44
C LEU A 99 -12.64 5.11 -9.38
N GLN A 100 -12.26 4.81 -8.15
CA GLN A 100 -13.20 4.65 -7.04
C GLN A 100 -12.45 4.71 -5.72
N ARG A 101 -13.13 5.21 -4.69
CA ARG A 101 -12.66 5.16 -3.30
C ARG A 101 -13.76 4.55 -2.44
N ILE A 102 -13.39 3.54 -1.66
CA ILE A 102 -14.28 2.91 -0.68
C ILE A 102 -13.66 3.07 0.69
N SER A 103 -14.45 3.54 1.67
CA SER A 103 -14.00 3.62 3.07
C SER A 103 -15.01 2.90 3.96
N ASP A 104 -14.49 2.11 4.91
CA ASP A 104 -15.29 1.49 5.96
C ASP A 104 -14.93 2.14 7.30
N ALA A 105 -15.81 3.02 7.79
CA ALA A 105 -15.62 3.73 9.04
C ALA A 105 -15.68 2.81 10.28
N ASP A 106 -16.33 1.64 10.15
CA ASP A 106 -16.50 0.70 11.27
C ASP A 106 -15.27 -0.18 11.51
N GLU A 107 -14.32 -0.22 10.57
CA GLU A 107 -13.08 -0.99 10.69
C GLU A 107 -13.33 -2.42 11.18
N LYS A 108 -14.24 -3.14 10.52
CA LYS A 108 -14.66 -4.48 10.95
C LYS A 108 -13.56 -5.51 10.78
N TRP A 109 -13.29 -6.26 11.83
CA TRP A 109 -12.36 -7.37 11.77
C TRP A 109 -12.89 -8.51 10.92
N LYS A 110 -12.01 -9.03 10.05
CA LYS A 110 -12.24 -10.19 9.20
C LYS A 110 -11.12 -11.19 9.42
N ASP A 111 -11.45 -12.47 9.35
CA ASP A 111 -10.43 -13.52 9.42
C ASP A 111 -9.60 -13.53 8.14
N ILE A 112 -8.28 -13.66 8.28
CA ILE A 112 -7.39 -13.76 7.13
C ILE A 112 -7.58 -15.09 6.40
N ALA A 113 -7.90 -16.16 7.17
CA ALA A 113 -8.15 -17.50 6.64
C ALA A 113 -7.01 -17.99 5.73
N GLN A 114 -7.31 -18.30 4.46
CA GLN A 114 -6.34 -18.84 3.51
C GLN A 114 -5.67 -17.78 2.62
N GLN A 115 -5.76 -16.51 2.99
CA GLN A 115 -5.15 -15.41 2.25
C GLN A 115 -3.67 -15.27 2.63
N GLU A 116 -2.82 -16.05 1.99
CA GLU A 116 -1.39 -16.14 2.33
C GLU A 116 -0.66 -14.78 2.29
N ALA A 117 -0.94 -13.96 1.28
CA ALA A 117 -0.27 -12.66 1.14
C ALA A 117 -0.60 -11.72 2.29
N LEU A 118 -1.85 -11.70 2.76
CA LEU A 118 -2.25 -10.90 3.92
C LEU A 118 -1.62 -11.42 5.20
N GLU A 119 -1.53 -12.74 5.39
CA GLU A 119 -0.87 -13.33 6.56
C GLU A 119 0.62 -13.02 6.59
N LYS A 120 1.31 -13.14 5.45
CA LYS A 120 2.71 -12.74 5.34
C LYS A 120 2.91 -11.27 5.65
N THR A 121 2.01 -10.41 5.18
CA THR A 121 2.06 -8.98 5.47
C THR A 121 1.88 -8.72 6.96
N ARG A 122 0.88 -9.36 7.58
CA ARG A 122 0.64 -9.25 9.03
C ARG A 122 1.89 -9.61 9.82
N GLN A 123 2.50 -10.73 9.51
CA GLN A 123 3.74 -11.18 10.17
C GLN A 123 4.88 -10.18 9.97
N ALA A 124 5.03 -9.63 8.79
CA ALA A 124 6.09 -8.66 8.49
C ALA A 124 5.91 -7.34 9.25
N VAL A 125 4.69 -6.79 9.28
CA VAL A 125 4.42 -5.49 9.92
C VAL A 125 4.33 -5.60 11.45
N CYS A 126 3.95 -6.75 11.98
CA CYS A 126 3.86 -6.97 13.42
C CYS A 126 5.21 -7.20 14.09
N LYS A 127 6.26 -7.50 13.32
CA LYS A 127 7.63 -7.64 13.82
C LYS A 127 8.34 -6.30 14.04
N ARG A 128 7.77 -5.23 13.51
CA ARG A 128 8.41 -3.91 13.52
C ARG A 128 7.97 -3.04 14.70
#